data_544b7dea3979e682e609322702539610
#
_entry.id   544b7dea3979e682e609322702539610
#
_cell.length_a   1.000
_cell.length_b   1.000
_cell.length_c   1.000
_cell.angle_alpha   90.00
_cell.angle_beta   90.00
_cell.angle_gamma   90.00
#
_symmetry.space_group_name_H-M   'P 1'
#
loop_
_entity.id
_entity.type
_entity.pdbx_description
1 polymer ?
#
loop_
_entity_poly.entity_id
_entity_poly.type
_entity_poly.pdbx_seq_one_letter_code
_entity_poly.pdbx_strand_id
1 'polypeptide(L)'
;GANGARDAQIVQAALDRLCLLEFADRQLGTLSGGERQRVMVARALAQEPRLLILDEPTNHLDIRHQLEVLALIRDLPLTIVASLHDLNMASAACDDVLLLQAGRSLGFGQPDAIFTEKMVSSAFRVQTCRERLAPSNTEHLTFKL
;
A
#
# COMPACT_ATOMS: atom_id res chain seq x y z
N GLY A 1 -32.34 -16.24 2.96
CA GLY A 1 -32.82 -15.15 3.78
C GLY A 1 -32.28 -13.81 3.31
N ALA A 2 -32.85 -12.71 3.79
CA ALA A 2 -32.46 -11.34 3.41
C ALA A 2 -30.96 -11.03 3.66
N ASN A 3 -30.32 -11.65 4.66
CA ASN A 3 -28.91 -11.49 4.95
C ASN A 3 -28.01 -12.03 3.82
N GLY A 4 -28.32 -13.18 3.26
CA GLY A 4 -27.45 -13.78 2.21
C GLY A 4 -27.43 -12.97 0.91
N ALA A 5 -28.52 -12.27 0.56
CA ALA A 5 -28.56 -11.41 -0.62
C ALA A 5 -27.72 -10.13 -0.39
N ARG A 6 -27.78 -9.55 0.81
CA ARG A 6 -26.94 -8.40 1.19
C ARG A 6 -25.46 -8.77 1.21
N ASP A 7 -25.12 -9.91 1.81
CA ASP A 7 -23.74 -10.39 1.90
C ASP A 7 -23.15 -10.60 0.49
N ALA A 8 -23.93 -11.19 -0.42
CA ALA A 8 -23.51 -11.37 -1.81
C ALA A 8 -23.26 -10.02 -2.53
N GLN A 9 -24.10 -9.02 -2.30
CA GLN A 9 -23.91 -7.67 -2.85
C GLN A 9 -22.64 -7.01 -2.32
N ILE A 10 -22.34 -7.14 -1.01
CA ILE A 10 -21.14 -6.59 -0.40
C ILE A 10 -19.89 -7.24 -1.00
N VAL A 11 -19.87 -8.57 -1.11
CA VAL A 11 -18.77 -9.30 -1.72
C VAL A 11 -18.57 -8.88 -3.17
N GLN A 12 -19.64 -8.80 -3.96
CA GLN A 12 -19.56 -8.40 -5.35
C GLN A 12 -19.04 -6.97 -5.51
N ALA A 13 -19.48 -6.04 -4.68
CA ALA A 13 -18.96 -4.66 -4.66
C ALA A 13 -17.48 -4.59 -4.29
N ALA A 14 -17.02 -5.41 -3.34
CA ALA A 14 -15.62 -5.49 -2.98
C ALA A 14 -14.75 -6.06 -4.12
N LEU A 15 -15.22 -7.10 -4.81
CA LEU A 15 -14.54 -7.67 -5.98
C LEU A 15 -14.48 -6.69 -7.15
N ASP A 16 -15.57 -6.01 -7.45
CA ASP A 16 -15.65 -5.01 -8.53
C ASP A 16 -14.63 -3.89 -8.30
N ARG A 17 -14.58 -3.37 -7.08
CA ARG A 17 -13.67 -2.28 -6.70
C ARG A 17 -12.19 -2.60 -6.88
N LEU A 18 -11.83 -3.87 -6.84
CA LEU A 18 -10.46 -4.36 -7.00
C LEU A 18 -10.23 -5.05 -8.35
N CYS A 19 -11.15 -4.89 -9.30
CA CYS A 19 -11.08 -5.49 -10.64
C CYS A 19 -10.91 -7.02 -10.58
N LEU A 20 -11.71 -7.69 -9.75
CA LEU A 20 -11.63 -9.13 -9.49
C LEU A 20 -12.88 -9.92 -9.89
N LEU A 21 -13.89 -9.29 -10.48
CA LEU A 21 -15.16 -9.96 -10.83
C LEU A 21 -14.94 -11.18 -11.75
N GLU A 22 -14.01 -11.09 -12.70
CA GLU A 22 -13.70 -12.19 -13.61
C GLU A 22 -13.04 -13.40 -12.91
N PHE A 23 -12.55 -13.22 -11.69
CA PHE A 23 -11.90 -14.25 -10.88
C PHE A 23 -12.80 -14.81 -9.77
N ALA A 24 -14.07 -14.36 -9.66
CA ALA A 24 -14.96 -14.70 -8.55
C ALA A 24 -15.13 -16.22 -8.33
N ASP A 25 -15.14 -17.00 -9.41
CA ASP A 25 -15.30 -18.46 -9.38
C ASP A 25 -13.95 -19.23 -9.42
N ARG A 26 -12.82 -18.52 -9.44
CA ARG A 26 -11.50 -19.16 -9.49
C ARG A 26 -11.03 -19.58 -8.10
N GLN A 27 -10.32 -20.68 -8.05
CA GLN A 27 -9.63 -21.11 -6.84
C GLN A 27 -8.47 -20.16 -6.52
N LEU A 28 -8.33 -19.75 -5.27
CA LEU A 28 -7.30 -18.82 -4.81
C LEU A 28 -5.88 -19.25 -5.19
N GLY A 29 -5.62 -20.57 -5.19
CA GLY A 29 -4.33 -21.14 -5.55
C GLY A 29 -3.93 -20.97 -7.03
N THR A 30 -4.90 -20.68 -7.92
CA THR A 30 -4.64 -20.47 -9.36
C THR A 30 -4.39 -19.00 -9.72
N LEU A 31 -4.51 -18.10 -8.76
CA LEU A 31 -4.31 -16.67 -8.94
C LEU A 31 -2.82 -16.30 -8.88
N SER A 32 -2.43 -15.29 -9.64
CA SER A 32 -1.11 -14.66 -9.54
C SER A 32 -0.91 -14.01 -8.17
N GLY A 33 0.32 -13.64 -7.83
CA GLY A 33 0.63 -12.94 -6.58
C GLY A 33 -0.17 -11.66 -6.40
N GLY A 34 -0.23 -10.82 -7.45
CA GLY A 34 -0.98 -9.56 -7.43
C GLY A 34 -2.50 -9.75 -7.33
N GLU A 35 -3.07 -10.70 -8.06
CA GLU A 35 -4.50 -11.06 -7.96
C GLU A 35 -4.83 -11.57 -6.55
N ARG A 36 -3.99 -12.43 -6.00
CA ARG A 36 -4.16 -12.95 -4.64
C ARG A 36 -4.10 -11.83 -3.59
N GLN A 37 -3.17 -10.90 -3.74
CA GLN A 37 -3.07 -9.74 -2.85
C GLN A 37 -4.34 -8.88 -2.91
N ARG A 38 -4.86 -8.59 -4.11
CA ARG A 38 -6.12 -7.87 -4.28
C ARG A 38 -7.31 -8.63 -3.65
N VAL A 39 -7.35 -9.96 -3.75
CA VAL A 39 -8.39 -10.77 -3.08
C VAL A 39 -8.31 -10.63 -1.55
N MET A 40 -7.11 -10.57 -0.96
CA MET A 40 -6.99 -10.33 0.49
C MET A 40 -7.53 -8.96 0.90
N VAL A 41 -7.27 -7.92 0.11
CA VAL A 41 -7.86 -6.59 0.31
C VAL A 41 -9.38 -6.63 0.12
N ALA A 42 -9.90 -7.30 -0.92
CA ALA A 42 -11.35 -7.47 -1.15
C ALA A 42 -12.05 -8.15 0.04
N ARG A 43 -11.43 -9.19 0.58
CA ARG A 43 -11.94 -9.89 1.76
C ARG A 43 -12.04 -8.96 2.99
N ALA A 44 -11.06 -8.09 3.17
CA ALA A 44 -11.08 -7.11 4.25
C ALA A 44 -12.16 -6.04 4.00
N LEU A 45 -12.31 -5.55 2.77
CA LEU A 45 -13.34 -4.58 2.38
C LEU A 45 -14.76 -5.13 2.55
N ALA A 46 -14.98 -6.42 2.29
CA ALA A 46 -16.28 -7.07 2.48
C ALA A 46 -16.77 -7.06 3.94
N GLN A 47 -15.91 -6.72 4.90
CA GLN A 47 -16.28 -6.50 6.29
C GLN A 47 -16.77 -5.07 6.57
N GLU A 48 -16.85 -4.23 5.55
CA GLU A 48 -17.26 -2.82 5.63
C GLU A 48 -16.47 -2.03 6.72
N PRO A 49 -15.11 -2.10 6.74
CA PRO A 49 -14.31 -1.48 7.77
C PRO A 49 -14.28 0.05 7.62
N ARG A 50 -14.07 0.76 8.72
CA ARG A 50 -13.74 2.20 8.72
C ARG A 50 -12.23 2.45 8.68
N LEU A 51 -11.45 1.47 9.10
CA LEU A 51 -9.99 1.45 9.12
C LEU A 51 -9.51 0.12 8.54
N LEU A 52 -8.60 0.17 7.58
CA LEU A 52 -7.94 -1.00 7.00
C LEU A 52 -6.46 -0.97 7.38
N ILE A 53 -5.99 -2.06 7.99
CA ILE A 53 -4.57 -2.23 8.30
C ILE A 53 -4.01 -3.28 7.35
N LEU A 54 -2.96 -2.91 6.62
CA LEU A 54 -2.29 -3.77 5.64
C LEU A 54 -0.83 -3.95 6.04
N ASP A 55 -0.43 -5.20 6.22
CA ASP A 55 0.96 -5.52 6.51
C ASP A 55 1.67 -5.93 5.22
N GLU A 56 2.64 -5.11 4.79
CA GLU A 56 3.46 -5.30 3.59
C GLU A 56 2.65 -5.64 2.32
N PRO A 57 1.64 -4.83 1.95
CA PRO A 57 0.72 -5.18 0.85
C PRO A 57 1.39 -5.30 -0.52
N THR A 58 2.62 -4.82 -0.66
CA THR A 58 3.41 -4.85 -1.90
C THR A 58 4.50 -5.92 -1.90
N ASN A 59 4.66 -6.67 -0.81
CA ASN A 59 5.74 -7.63 -0.68
C ASN A 59 5.59 -8.80 -1.67
N HIS A 60 6.69 -9.28 -2.22
CA HIS A 60 6.76 -10.37 -3.21
C HIS A 60 6.03 -10.11 -4.54
N LEU A 61 5.64 -8.86 -4.81
CA LEU A 61 5.06 -8.46 -6.08
C LEU A 61 6.14 -7.84 -6.97
N ASP A 62 6.01 -8.02 -8.29
CA ASP A 62 6.78 -7.24 -9.24
C ASP A 62 6.35 -5.75 -9.23
N ILE A 63 7.18 -4.88 -9.79
CA ILE A 63 6.99 -3.42 -9.76
C ILE A 63 5.61 -3.01 -10.29
N ARG A 64 5.15 -3.64 -11.37
CA ARG A 64 3.85 -3.32 -11.96
C ARG A 64 2.71 -3.60 -10.97
N HIS A 65 2.69 -4.81 -10.40
CA HIS A 65 1.66 -5.22 -9.46
C HIS A 65 1.72 -4.42 -8.14
N GLN A 66 2.93 -4.02 -7.68
CA GLN A 66 3.07 -3.12 -6.53
C GLN A 66 2.37 -1.78 -6.77
N LEU A 67 2.61 -1.16 -7.93
CA LEU A 67 1.99 0.11 -8.31
C LEU A 67 0.47 -0.02 -8.47
N GLU A 68 -0.01 -1.11 -9.10
CA GLU A 68 -1.44 -1.39 -9.24
C GLU A 68 -2.14 -1.52 -7.88
N VAL A 69 -1.56 -2.29 -6.96
CA VAL A 69 -2.11 -2.48 -5.60
C VAL A 69 -2.13 -1.17 -4.82
N LEU A 70 -1.06 -0.38 -4.86
CA LEU A 70 -1.00 0.92 -4.17
C LEU A 70 -2.02 1.91 -4.74
N ALA A 71 -2.17 1.97 -6.06
CA ALA A 71 -3.17 2.83 -6.69
C ALA A 71 -4.60 2.44 -6.26
N LEU A 72 -4.94 1.15 -6.29
CA LEU A 72 -6.23 0.65 -5.87
C LEU A 72 -6.52 0.95 -4.39
N ILE A 73 -5.53 0.76 -3.52
CA ILE A 73 -5.65 1.03 -2.07
C ILE A 73 -5.89 2.53 -1.83
N ARG A 74 -5.14 3.40 -2.50
CA ARG A 74 -5.25 4.85 -2.36
C ARG A 74 -6.63 5.39 -2.75
N ASP A 75 -7.28 4.77 -3.72
CA ASP A 75 -8.60 5.19 -4.21
C ASP A 75 -9.75 4.69 -3.32
N LEU A 76 -9.47 3.95 -2.24
CA LEU A 76 -10.49 3.48 -1.31
C LEU A 76 -10.96 4.61 -0.38
N PRO A 77 -12.29 4.79 -0.17
CA PRO A 77 -12.84 5.86 0.66
C PRO A 77 -12.84 5.49 2.15
N LEU A 78 -11.68 5.14 2.69
CA LEU A 78 -11.51 4.77 4.09
C LEU A 78 -10.10 5.12 4.59
N THR A 79 -9.91 5.12 5.91
CA THR A 79 -8.59 5.28 6.49
C THR A 79 -7.78 4.01 6.33
N ILE A 80 -6.55 4.13 5.83
CA ILE A 80 -5.65 3.00 5.60
C ILE A 80 -4.35 3.22 6.34
N VAL A 81 -3.89 2.20 7.02
CA VAL A 81 -2.54 2.12 7.60
C VAL A 81 -1.84 0.95 6.93
N ALA A 82 -0.72 1.21 6.27
CA ALA A 82 0.07 0.16 5.61
C ALA A 82 1.52 0.21 6.05
N SER A 83 2.12 -0.95 6.31
CA SER A 83 3.58 -1.06 6.42
C SER A 83 4.17 -1.16 5.01
N LEU A 84 5.19 -0.34 4.73
CA LEU A 84 5.88 -0.32 3.43
C LEU A 84 7.40 -0.32 3.67
N HIS A 85 8.13 -1.07 2.84
CA HIS A 85 9.59 -1.09 2.91
C HIS A 85 10.25 -0.06 1.99
N ASP A 86 9.59 0.30 0.90
CA ASP A 86 10.10 1.26 -0.07
C ASP A 86 9.67 2.68 0.30
N LEU A 87 10.64 3.51 0.67
CA LEU A 87 10.40 4.90 1.07
C LEU A 87 9.89 5.77 -0.09
N ASN A 88 10.32 5.49 -1.32
CA ASN A 88 9.85 6.24 -2.48
C ASN A 88 8.40 5.90 -2.80
N MET A 89 8.02 4.62 -2.68
CA MET A 89 6.61 4.21 -2.79
C MET A 89 5.76 4.82 -1.67
N ALA A 90 6.25 4.80 -0.43
CA ALA A 90 5.55 5.43 0.69
C ALA A 90 5.37 6.94 0.48
N SER A 91 6.42 7.62 -0.02
CA SER A 91 6.34 9.05 -0.34
C SER A 91 5.31 9.37 -1.44
N ALA A 92 5.18 8.49 -2.42
CA ALA A 92 4.25 8.69 -3.54
C ALA A 92 2.80 8.32 -3.21
N ALA A 93 2.58 7.37 -2.28
CA ALA A 93 1.26 6.78 -2.05
C ALA A 93 0.57 7.23 -0.76
N CYS A 94 1.31 7.72 0.24
CA CYS A 94 0.77 8.05 1.56
C CYS A 94 0.60 9.55 1.76
N ASP A 95 -0.49 9.94 2.44
CA ASP A 95 -0.71 11.32 2.88
C ASP A 95 0.23 11.68 4.04
N ASP A 96 0.33 10.76 5.01
CA ASP A 96 1.24 10.86 6.16
C ASP A 96 2.02 9.56 6.32
N VAL A 97 3.23 9.67 6.89
CA VAL A 97 4.10 8.53 7.19
C VAL A 97 4.55 8.55 8.65
N LEU A 98 4.68 7.36 9.21
CA LEU A 98 5.27 7.12 10.52
C LEU A 98 6.61 6.40 10.32
N LEU A 99 7.72 7.09 10.58
CA LEU A 99 9.05 6.49 10.50
C LEU A 99 9.39 5.80 11.82
N LEU A 100 9.68 4.50 11.74
CA LEU A 100 10.01 3.67 12.88
C LEU A 100 11.44 3.17 12.82
N GLN A 101 12.12 3.12 13.97
CA GLN A 101 13.42 2.49 14.15
C GLN A 101 13.47 1.75 15.47
N ALA A 102 13.82 0.47 15.45
CA ALA A 102 13.94 -0.38 16.64
C ALA A 102 12.73 -0.26 17.60
N GLY A 103 11.52 -0.26 17.05
CA GLY A 103 10.27 -0.16 17.82
C GLY A 103 9.94 1.24 18.37
N ARG A 104 10.69 2.28 17.97
CA ARG A 104 10.46 3.67 18.39
C ARG A 104 10.07 4.53 17.21
N SER A 105 9.13 5.46 17.43
CA SER A 105 8.80 6.49 16.45
C SER A 105 9.90 7.53 16.39
N LEU A 106 10.40 7.81 15.18
CA LEU A 106 11.32 8.90 14.90
C LEU A 106 10.60 10.16 14.42
N GLY A 107 9.42 10.01 13.82
CA GLY A 107 8.61 11.11 13.33
C GLY A 107 7.32 10.63 12.68
N PHE A 108 6.31 11.51 12.67
CA PHE A 108 5.03 11.32 12.01
C PHE A 108 4.63 12.61 11.29
N GLY A 109 4.11 12.51 10.09
CA GLY A 109 3.63 13.62 9.27
C GLY A 109 3.81 13.37 7.78
N GLN A 110 3.69 14.43 7.00
CA GLN A 110 3.84 14.35 5.54
C GLN A 110 5.21 13.77 5.13
N PRO A 111 5.27 12.96 4.07
CA PRO A 111 6.50 12.30 3.62
C PRO A 111 7.69 13.25 3.48
N ASP A 112 7.49 14.43 2.89
CA ASP A 112 8.57 15.40 2.66
C ASP A 112 9.17 15.96 3.95
N ALA A 113 8.37 16.06 5.01
CA ALA A 113 8.82 16.53 6.32
C ALA A 113 9.56 15.42 7.10
N ILE A 114 9.18 14.16 6.89
CA ILE A 114 9.69 13.02 7.65
C ILE A 114 10.87 12.36 6.92
N PHE A 115 10.81 12.18 5.60
CA PHE A 115 11.86 11.54 4.83
C PHE A 115 12.99 12.50 4.45
N THR A 116 13.46 13.27 5.42
CA THR A 116 14.66 14.10 5.24
C THR A 116 15.91 13.23 5.14
N GLU A 117 16.94 13.68 4.40
CA GLU A 117 18.19 12.96 4.26
C GLU A 117 18.79 12.59 5.64
N LYS A 118 18.73 13.52 6.59
CA LYS A 118 19.23 13.31 7.95
C LYS A 118 18.47 12.22 8.70
N MET A 119 17.13 12.25 8.67
CA MET A 119 16.31 11.29 9.40
C MET A 119 16.44 9.89 8.78
N VAL A 120 16.38 9.80 7.45
CA VAL A 120 16.50 8.52 6.75
C VAL A 120 17.88 7.94 6.89
N SER A 121 18.95 8.75 6.74
CA SER A 121 20.33 8.29 6.95
C SER A 121 20.54 7.76 8.37
N SER A 122 19.99 8.43 9.37
CA SER A 122 20.08 7.98 10.76
C SER A 122 19.28 6.69 11.00
N ALA A 123 18.04 6.61 10.47
CA ALA A 123 17.15 5.49 10.70
C ALA A 123 17.69 4.18 10.09
N PHE A 124 18.21 4.26 8.88
CA PHE A 124 18.63 3.08 8.11
C PHE A 124 20.15 2.87 8.08
N ARG A 125 20.95 3.80 8.67
CA ARG A 125 22.42 3.77 8.69
C ARG A 125 23.02 3.73 7.28
N VAL A 126 22.47 4.53 6.37
CA VAL A 126 22.90 4.68 4.98
C VAL A 126 23.11 6.16 4.67
N GLN A 127 23.93 6.47 3.67
CA GLN A 127 23.95 7.81 3.12
C GLN A 127 22.73 7.99 2.22
N THR A 128 21.88 8.96 2.52
CA THR A 128 20.67 9.27 1.76
C THR A 128 20.85 10.62 1.09
N CYS A 129 20.54 10.70 -0.19
CA CYS A 129 20.43 11.94 -0.94
C CYS A 129 19.05 12.04 -1.55
N ARG A 130 18.51 13.28 -1.61
CA ARG A 130 17.24 13.56 -2.29
C ARG A 130 17.56 14.17 -3.65
N GLU A 131 17.10 13.54 -4.71
CA GLU A 131 17.36 13.95 -6.08
C GLU A 131 16.03 14.22 -6.80
N ARG A 132 16.03 15.20 -7.71
CA ARG A 132 14.92 15.44 -8.63
C ARG A 132 15.18 14.75 -9.94
N LEU A 133 14.26 13.85 -10.32
CA LEU A 133 14.37 13.10 -11.56
C LEU A 133 13.78 13.88 -12.73
N ALA A 134 14.54 14.04 -13.81
CA ALA A 134 14.03 14.53 -15.07
C ALA A 134 13.50 13.35 -15.91
N PRO A 135 12.42 13.51 -16.70
CA PRO A 135 11.63 14.72 -16.93
C PRO A 135 10.47 14.92 -15.95
N SER A 136 10.19 13.96 -15.05
CA SER A 136 9.02 13.97 -14.17
C SER A 136 9.03 15.06 -13.11
N ASN A 137 10.22 15.65 -12.81
CA ASN A 137 10.45 16.59 -11.73
C ASN A 137 10.02 16.07 -10.34
N THR A 138 9.89 14.75 -10.18
CA THR A 138 9.58 14.10 -8.92
C THR A 138 10.82 13.96 -8.03
N GLU A 139 10.64 14.13 -6.73
CA GLU A 139 11.70 13.87 -5.76
C GLU A 139 11.86 12.38 -5.53
N HIS A 140 13.09 11.94 -5.44
CA HIS A 140 13.45 10.54 -5.24
C HIS A 140 14.59 10.43 -4.23
N LEU A 141 14.49 9.48 -3.32
CA LEU A 141 15.56 9.17 -2.37
C LEU A 141 16.50 8.13 -2.98
N THR A 142 17.79 8.46 -2.99
CA THR A 142 18.85 7.54 -3.39
C THR A 142 19.69 7.17 -2.18
N PHE A 143 20.22 5.94 -2.16
CA PHE A 143 20.90 5.37 -1.00
C PHE A 143 22.29 4.86 -1.37
N LYS A 144 23.27 5.12 -0.49
CA LYS A 144 24.65 4.57 -0.58
C LYS A 144 25.06 4.05 0.78
N LEU A 145 25.90 3.00 0.79
CA LEU A 145 26.55 2.47 2.00
C LEU A 145 27.73 3.35 2.41
#